data_036564b6d72688a33c75fdbf971067cb
#
_entry.id   036564b6d72688a33c75fdbf971067cb
#
_cell.length_a   1.000
_cell.length_b   1.000
_cell.length_c   1.000
_cell.angle_alpha   90.00
_cell.angle_beta   90.00
_cell.angle_gamma   90.00
#
_symmetry.space_group_name_H-M   'P 1'
#
loop_
_entity.id
_entity.type
_entity.pdbx_description
1 polymer ?
#
loop_
_entity_poly.entity_id
_entity_poly.type
_entity_poly.pdbx_seq_one_letter_code
_entity_poly.pdbx_strand_id
1 'polypeptide(L)'
;ATMLGPWAVAHPARAAAIQALGDRAWQTHQRERLMAATLRLRALLGRYRMPARAVAGLFCHAPMTQAASLHEHMARRGILLRHFDAPEALRFGLPADGSQWRRLDAALDNWKPT
;
A
#
# COMPACT_ATOMS: atom_id res chain seq x y z
N ALA A 1 -14.68 7.46 -8.07
CA ALA A 1 -14.43 7.26 -7.66
C ALA A 1 -14.05 7.29 -6.88
N THR A 2 -14.11 7.31 -6.71
CA THR A 2 -13.79 7.26 -6.16
C THR A 2 -13.25 6.96 -5.38
N MET A 3 -13.21 6.75 -5.11
CA MET A 3 -12.75 6.40 -4.50
C MET A 3 -12.21 6.16 -3.93
N LEU A 4 -12.57 6.13 -3.92
CA LEU A 4 -11.48 5.71 -3.60
C LEU A 4 -10.94 6.06 -2.29
N GLY A 5 -11.01 6.33 -1.49
CA GLY A 5 -10.42 6.57 -0.23
C GLY A 5 -9.02 7.15 -0.32
N PRO A 6 -8.38 7.42 0.79
CA PRO A 6 -7.06 8.04 0.81
C PRO A 6 -5.95 7.18 0.22
N TRP A 7 -6.27 5.98 -0.19
CA TRP A 7 -5.30 5.05 -0.73
C TRP A 7 -5.32 4.94 -2.24
N ALA A 8 -6.07 5.79 -2.90
CA ALA A 8 -6.17 5.76 -4.34
C ALA A 8 -4.91 6.29 -4.97
N VAL A 9 -4.21 5.45 -5.66
CA VAL A 9 -3.00 5.83 -6.39
C VAL A 9 -3.29 5.90 -7.88
N ALA A 10 -4.26 5.15 -8.34
CA ALA A 10 -4.36 4.79 -9.72
C ALA A 10 -4.77 5.92 -10.66
N HIS A 11 -5.70 6.78 -10.28
CA HIS A 11 -6.32 7.65 -11.28
C HIS A 11 -5.42 8.75 -11.83
N PRO A 12 -4.71 9.52 -11.02
CA PRO A 12 -3.80 10.53 -11.59
C PRO A 12 -2.67 9.91 -12.38
N ALA A 13 -2.13 8.81 -11.90
CA ALA A 13 -1.04 8.14 -12.59
C ALA A 13 -1.50 7.56 -13.92
N ARG A 14 -2.72 7.05 -13.99
CA ARG A 14 -3.27 6.49 -15.21
C ARG A 14 -3.46 7.56 -16.29
N ALA A 15 -4.00 8.71 -15.93
CA ALA A 15 -4.19 9.80 -16.86
C ALA A 15 -2.85 10.30 -17.41
N ALA A 16 -1.87 10.45 -16.54
CA ALA A 16 -0.53 10.88 -16.97
C ALA A 16 0.11 9.84 -17.88
N ALA A 17 -0.07 8.56 -17.62
CA ALA A 17 0.48 7.51 -18.46
C ALA A 17 -0.11 7.53 -19.86
N ILE A 18 -1.40 7.79 -19.98
CA ILE A 18 -2.05 7.88 -21.30
C ILE A 18 -1.45 9.03 -22.11
N GLN A 19 -1.24 10.17 -21.48
CA GLN A 19 -0.63 11.33 -22.16
C GLN A 19 0.81 11.10 -22.54
N ALA A 20 1.53 10.28 -21.77
CA ALA A 20 2.95 10.06 -21.94
C ALA A 20 3.28 8.79 -22.70
N LEU A 21 2.38 8.29 -23.54
CA LEU A 21 2.56 6.99 -24.21
C LEU A 21 3.87 6.84 -24.95
N GLY A 22 4.45 7.90 -25.51
CA GLY A 22 5.71 7.87 -26.23
C GLY A 22 6.92 8.17 -25.37
N ASP A 23 6.75 8.49 -24.10
CA ASP A 23 7.85 8.93 -23.25
C ASP A 23 8.39 7.78 -22.41
N ARG A 24 9.42 7.15 -22.92
CA ARG A 24 10.07 6.02 -22.23
C ARG A 24 10.78 6.46 -20.95
N ALA A 25 11.39 7.64 -20.97
CA ALA A 25 12.10 8.14 -19.81
C ALA A 25 11.14 8.37 -18.66
N TRP A 26 9.96 8.97 -18.93
CA TRP A 26 8.92 9.16 -17.93
C TRP A 26 8.42 7.84 -17.39
N GLN A 27 8.14 6.87 -18.29
CA GLN A 27 7.65 5.55 -17.89
C GLN A 27 8.66 4.82 -17.00
N THR A 28 9.94 4.87 -17.37
CA THR A 28 11.01 4.26 -16.59
C THR A 28 11.09 4.90 -15.20
N HIS A 29 11.04 6.23 -15.15
CA HIS A 29 11.09 6.97 -13.89
C HIS A 29 9.92 6.59 -12.98
N GLN A 30 8.72 6.48 -13.54
CA GLN A 30 7.54 6.08 -12.76
C GLN A 30 7.67 4.66 -12.23
N ARG A 31 8.17 3.74 -13.04
CA ARG A 31 8.39 2.36 -12.58
C ARG A 31 9.39 2.31 -11.43
N GLU A 32 10.46 3.09 -11.54
CA GLU A 32 11.47 3.15 -10.48
C GLU A 32 10.90 3.73 -9.18
N ARG A 33 10.09 4.78 -9.29
CA ARG A 33 9.44 5.37 -8.12
C ARG A 33 8.49 4.39 -7.44
N LEU A 34 7.69 3.69 -8.22
CA LEU A 34 6.73 2.73 -7.68
C LEU A 34 7.43 1.54 -7.07
N MET A 35 8.53 1.08 -7.68
CA MET A 35 9.31 0.00 -7.10
C MET A 35 9.94 0.42 -5.77
N ALA A 36 10.51 1.62 -5.73
CA ALA A 36 11.09 2.15 -4.49
C ALA A 36 10.03 2.28 -3.41
N ALA A 37 8.83 2.75 -3.74
CA ALA A 37 7.73 2.87 -2.79
C ALA A 37 7.29 1.49 -2.28
N THR A 38 7.26 0.48 -3.15
CA THR A 38 6.89 -0.88 -2.76
C THR A 38 7.90 -1.45 -1.76
N LEU A 39 9.19 -1.24 -2.01
CA LEU A 39 10.24 -1.69 -1.10
C LEU A 39 10.20 -0.92 0.23
N ARG A 40 9.90 0.36 0.19
CA ARG A 40 9.72 1.17 1.39
C ARG A 40 8.55 0.65 2.23
N LEU A 41 7.45 0.30 1.59
CA LEU A 41 6.29 -0.25 2.29
C LEU A 41 6.64 -1.60 2.92
N ARG A 42 7.35 -2.45 2.20
CA ARG A 42 7.78 -3.73 2.74
C ARG A 42 8.68 -3.54 3.97
N ALA A 43 9.60 -2.59 3.91
CA ALA A 43 10.47 -2.28 5.04
C ALA A 43 9.68 -1.76 6.24
N LEU A 44 8.71 -0.90 6.00
CA LEU A 44 7.85 -0.38 7.06
C LEU A 44 7.08 -1.52 7.74
N LEU A 45 6.47 -2.41 6.96
CA LEU A 45 5.75 -3.55 7.51
C LEU A 45 6.68 -4.46 8.31
N GLY A 46 7.90 -4.65 7.83
CA GLY A 46 8.90 -5.45 8.54
C GLY A 46 9.25 -4.89 9.91
N ARG A 47 9.25 -3.57 10.05
CA ARG A 47 9.49 -2.93 11.35
C ARG A 47 8.42 -3.28 12.38
N TYR A 48 7.23 -3.60 11.92
CA TYR A 48 6.11 -4.01 12.79
C TYR A 48 5.92 -5.52 12.80
N ARG A 49 6.95 -6.27 12.40
CA ARG A 49 6.97 -7.73 12.41
C ARG A 49 5.92 -8.35 11.50
N MET A 50 5.67 -7.70 10.38
CA MET A 50 4.79 -8.19 9.34
C MET A 50 5.60 -8.44 8.07
N PRO A 51 6.22 -9.64 7.96
CA PRO A 51 6.94 -9.95 6.72
C PRO A 51 5.96 -9.94 5.56
N ALA A 52 6.34 -9.26 4.50
CA ALA A 52 5.47 -9.09 3.35
C ALA A 52 6.24 -9.31 2.07
N ARG A 53 5.52 -9.77 1.04
CA ARG A 53 6.07 -9.88 -0.29
C ARG A 53 5.70 -8.64 -1.08
N ALA A 54 6.71 -7.95 -1.60
CA ALA A 54 6.49 -6.80 -2.46
C ALA A 54 6.18 -7.26 -3.88
N VAL A 55 5.06 -6.78 -4.42
CA VAL A 55 4.73 -6.94 -5.83
C VAL A 55 5.04 -5.61 -6.48
N ALA A 56 6.14 -5.55 -7.20
CA ALA A 56 6.76 -4.32 -7.65
C ALA A 56 5.79 -3.35 -8.31
N GLY A 57 5.73 -2.15 -7.79
CA GLY A 57 4.90 -1.09 -8.32
C GLY A 57 3.42 -1.20 -8.01
N LEU A 58 2.99 -2.21 -7.26
CA LEU A 58 1.57 -2.47 -7.03
C LEU A 58 1.18 -2.47 -5.56
N PHE A 59 1.72 -3.39 -4.77
CA PHE A 59 1.30 -3.56 -3.37
C PHE A 59 2.27 -4.46 -2.62
N CYS A 60 2.05 -4.59 -1.29
CA CYS A 60 2.70 -5.62 -0.49
C CYS A 60 1.64 -6.61 0.02
N HIS A 61 1.96 -7.88 -0.05
CA HIS A 61 1.11 -8.95 0.42
C HIS A 61 1.68 -9.53 1.71
N ALA A 62 0.94 -9.41 2.80
CA ALA A 62 1.39 -9.80 4.13
C ALA A 62 0.55 -10.94 4.69
N PRO A 63 1.00 -12.19 4.57
CA PRO A 63 0.36 -13.30 5.27
C PRO A 63 0.51 -13.10 6.77
N MET A 64 -0.58 -13.27 7.52
CA MET A 64 -0.54 -13.03 8.95
C MET A 64 -1.75 -13.64 9.65
N THR A 65 -1.59 -13.92 10.93
CA THR A 65 -2.73 -14.20 11.79
C THR A 65 -3.35 -12.87 12.23
N GLN A 66 -4.62 -12.90 12.63
CA GLN A 66 -5.33 -11.71 13.08
C GLN A 66 -5.48 -10.64 11.99
N ALA A 67 -5.51 -11.06 10.74
CA ALA A 67 -5.67 -10.12 9.63
C ALA A 67 -6.99 -9.35 9.71
N ALA A 68 -8.06 -9.99 10.14
CA ALA A 68 -9.36 -9.33 10.30
C ALA A 68 -9.29 -8.20 11.35
N SER A 69 -8.57 -8.44 12.45
CA SER A 69 -8.39 -7.43 13.49
C SER A 69 -7.65 -6.21 12.97
N LEU A 70 -6.55 -6.42 12.27
CA LEU A 70 -5.79 -5.31 11.70
C LEU A 70 -6.59 -4.61 10.60
N HIS A 71 -7.31 -5.35 9.79
CA HIS A 71 -8.15 -4.80 8.73
C HIS A 71 -9.18 -3.83 9.33
N GLU A 72 -9.86 -4.23 10.40
CA GLU A 72 -10.83 -3.37 11.05
C GLU A 72 -10.17 -2.14 11.68
N HIS A 73 -9.05 -2.34 12.35
CA HIS A 73 -8.29 -1.25 12.96
C HIS A 73 -7.91 -0.19 11.93
N MET A 74 -7.45 -0.62 10.77
CA MET A 74 -7.08 0.27 9.67
C MET A 74 -8.31 0.95 9.07
N ALA A 75 -9.38 0.19 8.85
CA ALA A 75 -10.60 0.74 8.26
C ALA A 75 -11.19 1.85 9.11
N ARG A 76 -11.13 1.72 10.42
CA ARG A 76 -11.60 2.77 11.34
C ARG A 76 -10.79 4.05 11.23
N ARG A 77 -9.59 3.96 10.70
CA ARG A 77 -8.70 5.10 10.47
C ARG A 77 -8.71 5.58 9.02
N GLY A 78 -9.63 5.05 8.23
CA GLY A 78 -9.76 5.43 6.83
C GLY A 78 -8.70 4.80 5.93
N ILE A 79 -8.03 3.76 6.39
CA ILE A 79 -7.04 3.04 5.61
C ILE A 79 -7.66 1.72 5.16
N LEU A 80 -7.96 1.61 3.87
CA LEU A 80 -8.63 0.44 3.34
C LEU A 80 -7.61 -0.55 2.78
N LEU A 81 -7.58 -1.74 3.38
CA LEU A 81 -6.72 -2.83 2.96
C LEU A 81 -7.60 -3.93 2.36
N ARG A 82 -6.99 -4.81 1.59
CA ARG A 82 -7.70 -5.97 1.10
C ARG A 82 -7.43 -7.15 2.02
N HIS A 83 -8.51 -7.79 2.47
CA HIS A 83 -8.45 -8.93 3.38
C HIS A 83 -8.69 -10.22 2.62
N PHE A 84 -7.88 -11.23 2.92
CA PHE A 84 -8.00 -12.58 2.38
C PHE A 84 -8.15 -13.57 3.53
N ASP A 85 -9.07 -14.52 3.39
CA ASP A 85 -9.35 -15.48 4.47
C ASP A 85 -8.54 -16.77 4.36
N ALA A 86 -8.26 -17.21 3.15
CA ALA A 86 -7.63 -18.51 2.95
C ALA A 86 -6.66 -18.48 1.77
N PRO A 87 -5.36 -18.35 2.01
CA PRO A 87 -4.72 -18.15 3.31
C PRO A 87 -4.95 -16.75 3.86
N GLU A 88 -4.96 -16.65 5.17
CA GLU A 88 -5.20 -15.39 5.85
C GLU A 88 -4.07 -14.38 5.57
N ALA A 89 -4.44 -13.20 5.06
CA ALA A 89 -3.46 -12.20 4.67
C ALA A 89 -4.11 -10.84 4.49
N LEU A 90 -3.28 -9.81 4.49
CA LEU A 90 -3.68 -8.47 4.10
C LEU A 90 -2.82 -7.99 2.92
N ARG A 91 -3.43 -7.21 2.06
CA ARG A 91 -2.73 -6.55 0.96
C ARG A 91 -2.74 -5.05 1.21
N PHE A 92 -1.55 -4.46 1.23
CA PHE A 92 -1.34 -3.05 1.48
C PHE A 92 -1.02 -2.35 0.16
N GLY A 93 -1.86 -1.40 -0.23
CA GLY A 93 -1.57 -0.54 -1.37
C GLY A 93 -0.53 0.51 -1.02
N LEU A 94 0.03 1.13 -2.04
CA LEU A 94 1.08 2.13 -1.85
C LEU A 94 0.49 3.46 -1.37
N PRO A 95 1.05 4.05 -0.30
CA PRO A 95 0.67 5.41 0.09
C PRO A 95 1.01 6.39 -1.02
N ALA A 96 0.14 7.38 -1.22
CA ALA A 96 0.28 8.33 -2.32
C ALA A 96 1.24 9.47 -1.99
N ASP A 97 1.39 9.82 -0.71
CA ASP A 97 2.21 10.96 -0.31
C ASP A 97 2.73 10.78 1.12
N GLY A 98 3.56 11.73 1.55
CA GLY A 98 4.14 11.69 2.88
C GLY A 98 3.12 11.66 4.02
N SER A 99 2.01 12.34 3.83
CA SER A 99 0.91 12.34 4.81
C SER A 99 0.34 10.93 4.99
N GLN A 100 0.12 10.21 3.89
CA GLN A 100 -0.38 8.84 3.96
C GLN A 100 0.66 7.89 4.54
N TRP A 101 1.95 8.09 4.25
CA TRP A 101 3.00 7.30 4.88
C TRP A 101 3.00 7.45 6.41
N ARG A 102 2.90 8.68 6.89
CA ARG A 102 2.86 8.94 8.33
C ARG A 102 1.62 8.36 8.98
N ARG A 103 0.50 8.45 8.29
CA ARG A 103 -0.77 7.92 8.76
C ARG A 103 -0.73 6.40 8.89
N LEU A 104 -0.16 5.72 7.90
CA LEU A 104 0.02 4.28 7.95
C LEU A 104 0.94 3.88 9.11
N ASP A 105 2.07 4.55 9.23
CA ASP A 105 3.02 4.28 10.31
C ASP A 105 2.37 4.43 11.68
N ALA A 106 1.66 5.52 11.90
CA ALA A 106 0.98 5.77 13.17
C ALA A 106 -0.10 4.71 13.46
N ALA A 107 -0.85 4.30 12.44
CA ALA A 107 -1.88 3.28 12.60
C ALA A 107 -1.27 1.92 12.95
N LEU A 108 -0.16 1.57 12.34
CA LEU A 108 0.55 0.33 12.65
C LEU A 108 1.10 0.36 14.08
N ASP A 109 1.64 1.50 14.48
CA ASP A 109 2.18 1.68 15.81
C ASP A 109 1.12 1.54 16.91
N ASN A 110 -0.09 1.95 16.61
CA ASN A 110 -1.21 1.90 17.56
C ASN A 110 -1.91 0.53 17.61
N TRP A 111 -1.65 -0.33 16.65
CA TRP A 111 -2.33 -1.62 16.63
C TRP A 111 -1.63 -2.60 17.57
N LYS A 112 -2.43 -3.30 18.36
CA LYS A 112 -1.92 -4.32 19.29
C LYS A 112 -2.59 -5.64 18.98
N PRO A 113 -1.81 -6.65 18.60
CA PRO A 113 -2.36 -7.99 18.41
C PRO A 113 -2.89 -8.54 19.73
N THR A 114 -3.95 -9.29 19.63
CA THR A 114 -4.54 -9.94 20.82
C THR A 114 -3.99 -11.32 21.04
#